data_9a7590a929332fe653608b3881f12c6d
#
_entry.id   9a7590a929332fe653608b3881f12c6d
#
_cell.length_a   1.000
_cell.length_b   1.000
_cell.length_c   1.000
_cell.angle_alpha   90.00
_cell.angle_beta   90.00
_cell.angle_gamma   90.00
#
_symmetry.space_group_name_H-M   'P 1'
#
loop_
_entity.id
_entity.type
_entity.pdbx_description
1 polymer ?
#
loop_
_entity_poly.entity_id
_entity_poly.type
_entity_poly.pdbx_seq_one_letter_code
_entity_poly.pdbx_strand_id
1 'polypeptide(L)'
;MKTVQIGDLTVGGGKGLFLLAGPCVIEDYDRTIAIGKRAKAICDKLDIPYVFKASFDKANRSSFNSFRGPGLIEGLEILKSIKEELQVPVVSDIHSIEQVEPAAEVLDILQIPAFLCRQTDLVYGAAKTGKCVNVKKGQFMAPKDMENALNKMKESGNENLMLTERGFSFGYNNLVVDMRSFPIMRSFDYPVIFDATHSVQLPGGAGTSSTGNREFVPNLARAAVASGIDGLFFEVHDNPEEALSDGPNMLYLDQLEALLTDLIAIDKIVKK
;
A
#
# COMPACT_ATOMS: atom_id res chain seq x y z
N MET A 1 -10.73 15.81 -9.06
CA MET A 1 -9.91 14.91 -8.21
C MET A 1 -9.43 15.68 -7.00
N LYS A 2 -9.80 15.23 -5.81
CA LYS A 2 -9.37 15.82 -4.54
C LYS A 2 -7.87 15.63 -4.29
N THR A 3 -7.28 16.54 -3.54
CA THR A 3 -5.97 16.33 -2.93
C THR A 3 -6.13 15.73 -1.54
N VAL A 4 -5.14 14.97 -1.10
CA VAL A 4 -5.08 14.34 0.22
C VAL A 4 -3.80 14.76 0.92
N GLN A 5 -3.91 15.06 2.20
CA GLN A 5 -2.78 15.44 3.05
C GLN A 5 -2.24 14.22 3.80
N ILE A 6 -0.94 13.96 3.69
CA ILE A 6 -0.23 12.86 4.36
C ILE A 6 0.98 13.46 5.08
N GLY A 7 0.86 13.74 6.38
CA GLY A 7 1.86 14.58 7.04
C GLY A 7 2.03 15.91 6.31
N ASP A 8 3.24 16.22 5.89
CA ASP A 8 3.55 17.44 5.10
C ASP A 8 3.38 17.27 3.59
N LEU A 9 3.08 16.06 3.12
CA LEU A 9 2.88 15.79 1.69
C LEU A 9 1.43 16.07 1.27
N THR A 10 1.26 16.69 0.10
CA THR A 10 -0.04 16.82 -0.57
C THR A 10 -0.02 16.02 -1.86
N VAL A 11 -0.85 14.99 -1.98
CA VAL A 11 -0.92 14.05 -3.11
C VAL A 11 -2.29 14.05 -3.78
N GLY A 12 -2.40 13.45 -4.98
CA GLY A 12 -3.64 13.46 -5.75
C GLY A 12 -3.87 14.78 -6.49
N GLY A 13 -5.11 15.12 -6.80
CA GLY A 13 -5.46 16.37 -7.49
C GLY A 13 -4.92 16.50 -8.92
N GLY A 14 -4.59 15.38 -9.57
CA GLY A 14 -3.96 15.39 -10.90
C GLY A 14 -2.46 15.69 -10.89
N LYS A 15 -1.83 15.75 -9.71
CA LYS A 15 -0.37 15.82 -9.56
C LYS A 15 0.29 14.53 -10.05
N GLY A 16 1.61 14.52 -10.17
CA GLY A 16 2.40 13.34 -10.50
C GLY A 16 2.19 12.17 -9.54
N LEU A 17 2.81 11.03 -9.86
CA LEU A 17 2.75 9.85 -9.01
C LEU A 17 3.39 10.09 -7.64
N PHE A 18 2.86 9.42 -6.62
CA PHE A 18 3.51 9.24 -5.34
C PHE A 18 3.70 7.76 -5.04
N LEU A 19 4.62 7.44 -4.12
CA LEU A 19 5.01 6.07 -3.83
C LEU A 19 4.81 5.71 -2.37
N LEU A 20 4.14 4.59 -2.11
CA LEU A 20 4.17 3.87 -0.83
C LEU A 20 5.07 2.64 -1.03
N ALA A 21 6.23 2.60 -0.38
CA ALA A 21 7.12 1.45 -0.51
C ALA A 21 7.94 1.16 0.74
N GLY A 22 8.34 -0.10 0.89
CA GLY A 22 9.15 -0.63 1.95
C GLY A 22 9.01 -2.15 2.05
N PRO A 23 9.55 -2.80 3.09
CA PRO A 23 9.43 -4.24 3.25
C PRO A 23 7.98 -4.66 3.55
N CYS A 24 7.65 -5.92 3.28
CA CYS A 24 6.33 -6.47 3.58
C CYS A 24 5.96 -6.30 5.06
N VAL A 25 6.88 -6.66 5.94
CA VAL A 25 6.75 -6.65 7.40
C VAL A 25 8.06 -6.14 8.01
N ILE A 26 8.00 -5.59 9.19
CA ILE A 26 9.20 -5.28 9.99
C ILE A 26 9.83 -6.61 10.42
N GLU A 27 11.02 -6.91 9.91
CA GLU A 27 11.80 -8.10 10.25
C GLU A 27 12.71 -7.81 11.43
N ASP A 28 13.54 -6.77 11.30
CA ASP A 28 14.35 -6.12 12.31
C ASP A 28 14.53 -4.64 11.96
N TYR A 29 15.03 -3.84 12.91
CA TYR A 29 15.21 -2.40 12.70
C TYR A 29 16.24 -2.09 11.61
N ASP A 30 17.41 -2.73 11.67
CA ASP A 30 18.57 -2.36 10.82
C ASP A 30 18.25 -2.62 9.33
N ARG A 31 17.69 -3.79 9.01
CA ARG A 31 17.27 -4.12 7.65
C ARG A 31 16.14 -3.22 7.18
N THR A 32 15.16 -3.00 8.05
CA THR A 32 13.98 -2.19 7.75
C THR A 32 14.36 -0.74 7.41
N ILE A 33 15.23 -0.12 8.21
CA ILE A 33 15.70 1.26 7.97
C ILE A 33 16.63 1.35 6.75
N ALA A 34 17.46 0.34 6.49
CA ALA A 34 18.33 0.30 5.31
C ALA A 34 17.54 0.27 4.01
N ILE A 35 16.47 -0.54 3.95
CA ILE A 35 15.53 -0.56 2.82
C ILE A 35 14.88 0.81 2.65
N GLY A 36 14.41 1.42 3.74
CA GLY A 36 13.79 2.75 3.72
C GLY A 36 14.73 3.85 3.22
N LYS A 37 15.97 3.89 3.72
CA LYS A 37 17.00 4.85 3.26
C LYS A 37 17.25 4.76 1.75
N ARG A 38 17.35 3.55 1.25
CA ARG A 38 17.62 3.33 -0.16
C ARG A 38 16.42 3.69 -1.04
N ALA A 39 15.21 3.30 -0.63
CA ALA A 39 13.99 3.68 -1.33
C ALA A 39 13.80 5.21 -1.35
N LYS A 40 14.04 5.87 -0.20
CA LYS A 40 14.01 7.34 -0.11
C LYS A 40 15.01 8.00 -1.07
N ALA A 41 16.26 7.56 -1.08
CA ALA A 41 17.29 8.11 -1.96
C ALA A 41 16.91 8.01 -3.45
N ILE A 42 16.27 6.91 -3.86
CA ILE A 42 15.73 6.73 -5.22
C ILE A 42 14.61 7.74 -5.48
N CYS A 43 13.66 7.88 -4.54
CA CYS A 43 12.54 8.81 -4.68
C CYS A 43 13.00 10.27 -4.71
N ASP A 44 13.94 10.66 -3.86
CA ASP A 44 14.53 12.01 -3.86
C ASP A 44 15.20 12.32 -5.21
N LYS A 45 15.95 11.38 -5.77
CA LYS A 45 16.61 11.51 -7.09
C LYS A 45 15.60 11.70 -8.22
N LEU A 46 14.45 11.05 -8.14
CA LEU A 46 13.40 11.05 -9.16
C LEU A 46 12.30 12.10 -8.92
N ASP A 47 12.40 12.87 -7.83
CA ASP A 47 11.39 13.85 -7.40
C ASP A 47 9.98 13.24 -7.23
N ILE A 48 9.91 12.07 -6.59
CA ILE A 48 8.65 11.38 -6.29
C ILE A 48 8.33 11.54 -4.80
N PRO A 49 7.14 12.04 -4.41
CA PRO A 49 6.69 12.01 -3.02
C PRO A 49 6.68 10.57 -2.49
N TYR A 50 7.33 10.36 -1.34
CA TYR A 50 7.55 9.03 -0.77
C TYR A 50 6.94 8.88 0.61
N VAL A 51 6.26 7.76 0.83
CA VAL A 51 5.74 7.31 2.12
C VAL A 51 6.37 5.95 2.42
N PHE A 52 7.02 5.82 3.57
CA PHE A 52 7.60 4.55 4.00
C PHE A 52 6.49 3.59 4.46
N LYS A 53 6.52 2.36 3.96
CA LYS A 53 5.55 1.31 4.31
C LYS A 53 6.23 0.10 4.93
N ALA A 54 5.77 -0.31 6.10
CA ALA A 54 6.01 -1.66 6.64
C ALA A 54 4.85 -2.06 7.56
N SER A 55 4.52 -3.36 7.60
CA SER A 55 3.51 -3.85 8.55
C SER A 55 4.16 -4.22 9.88
N PHE A 56 3.56 -3.81 10.98
CA PHE A 56 3.98 -4.25 12.32
C PHE A 56 3.43 -5.65 12.66
N ASP A 57 2.39 -6.10 11.98
CA ASP A 57 1.80 -7.43 12.12
C ASP A 57 1.21 -7.91 10.78
N LYS A 58 1.35 -9.18 10.47
CA LYS A 58 0.68 -9.90 9.40
C LYS A 58 -0.41 -10.79 9.99
N ALA A 59 -1.56 -10.19 10.33
CA ALA A 59 -2.63 -10.84 11.08
C ALA A 59 -3.37 -11.96 10.30
N ASN A 60 -3.23 -12.02 8.97
CA ASN A 60 -3.97 -12.91 8.08
C ASN A 60 -3.12 -14.03 7.46
N ARG A 61 -2.08 -14.51 8.16
CA ARG A 61 -1.21 -15.58 7.65
C ARG A 61 -1.98 -16.91 7.45
N SER A 62 -1.62 -17.65 6.40
CA SER A 62 -2.22 -18.96 6.11
C SER A 62 -1.84 -20.03 7.14
N SER A 63 -0.64 -19.96 7.74
CA SER A 63 -0.18 -20.86 8.78
C SER A 63 -0.05 -20.13 10.11
N PHE A 64 -0.47 -20.77 11.19
CA PHE A 64 -0.33 -20.23 12.55
C PHE A 64 1.13 -19.96 12.95
N ASN A 65 2.06 -20.76 12.43
CA ASN A 65 3.49 -20.66 12.75
C ASN A 65 4.26 -19.70 11.83
N SER A 66 3.59 -19.01 10.90
CA SER A 66 4.26 -18.04 10.03
C SER A 66 4.71 -16.82 10.81
N PHE A 67 5.83 -16.21 10.37
CA PHE A 67 6.31 -14.95 10.93
C PHE A 67 5.26 -13.86 10.77
N ARG A 68 5.01 -13.11 11.84
CA ARG A 68 3.98 -12.08 11.89
C ARG A 68 4.53 -10.66 12.01
N GLY A 69 5.74 -10.49 12.47
CA GLY A 69 6.32 -9.19 12.82
C GLY A 69 6.43 -8.97 14.32
N PRO A 70 6.91 -7.79 14.75
CA PRO A 70 7.15 -7.46 16.16
C PRO A 70 5.85 -7.20 16.97
N GLY A 71 4.71 -7.03 16.29
CA GLY A 71 3.46 -6.65 16.93
C GLY A 71 3.28 -5.14 17.06
N LEU A 72 2.15 -4.73 17.66
CA LEU A 72 1.70 -3.34 17.66
C LEU A 72 2.69 -2.40 18.34
N ILE A 73 3.03 -2.66 19.61
CA ILE A 73 3.79 -1.70 20.44
C ILE A 73 5.20 -1.50 19.89
N GLU A 74 5.99 -2.58 19.80
CA GLU A 74 7.35 -2.52 19.29
C GLU A 74 7.38 -2.04 17.82
N GLY A 75 6.43 -2.50 16.99
CA GLY A 75 6.37 -2.10 15.60
C GLY A 75 6.06 -0.62 15.40
N LEU A 76 5.22 -0.02 16.25
CA LEU A 76 4.97 1.42 16.22
C LEU A 76 6.19 2.23 16.69
N GLU A 77 6.94 1.76 17.68
CA GLU A 77 8.20 2.40 18.12
C GLU A 77 9.24 2.39 16.99
N ILE A 78 9.37 1.25 16.27
CA ILE A 78 10.25 1.15 15.11
C ILE A 78 9.80 2.11 13.99
N LEU A 79 8.51 2.14 13.66
CA LEU A 79 7.98 3.03 12.61
C LEU A 79 8.15 4.51 12.98
N LYS A 80 8.00 4.86 14.25
CA LYS A 80 8.26 6.21 14.75
C LYS A 80 9.73 6.59 14.56
N SER A 81 10.66 5.72 14.93
CA SER A 81 12.09 5.93 14.75
C SER A 81 12.46 6.10 13.27
N ILE A 82 11.90 5.27 12.40
CA ILE A 82 12.10 5.37 10.94
C ILE A 82 11.55 6.69 10.39
N LYS A 83 10.35 7.09 10.82
CA LYS A 83 9.75 8.37 10.44
C LYS A 83 10.65 9.55 10.80
N GLU A 84 11.16 9.55 12.02
CA GLU A 84 12.05 10.60 12.55
C GLU A 84 13.40 10.60 11.84
N GLU A 85 14.01 9.43 11.57
CA GLU A 85 15.31 9.34 10.91
C GLU A 85 15.24 9.65 9.41
N LEU A 86 14.23 9.14 8.71
CA LEU A 86 14.09 9.36 7.28
C LEU A 86 13.40 10.69 6.92
N GLN A 87 12.73 11.33 7.87
CA GLN A 87 11.90 12.53 7.62
C GLN A 87 10.89 12.30 6.49
N VAL A 88 10.18 11.17 6.55
CA VAL A 88 9.10 10.80 5.61
C VAL A 88 7.86 10.34 6.37
N PRO A 89 6.66 10.50 5.82
CA PRO A 89 5.46 9.89 6.38
C PRO A 89 5.55 8.37 6.38
N VAL A 90 4.82 7.74 7.30
CA VAL A 90 4.80 6.28 7.46
C VAL A 90 3.39 5.72 7.39
N VAL A 91 3.29 4.50 6.85
CA VAL A 91 2.04 3.74 6.74
C VAL A 91 2.21 2.30 7.21
N SER A 92 1.20 1.79 7.92
CA SER A 92 1.07 0.37 8.28
C SER A 92 -0.38 -0.07 8.24
N ASP A 93 -0.59 -1.39 8.15
CA ASP A 93 -1.91 -1.99 8.26
C ASP A 93 -2.39 -1.97 9.72
N ILE A 94 -3.69 -1.73 9.91
CA ILE A 94 -4.40 -1.92 11.18
C ILE A 94 -5.47 -3.01 11.00
N HIS A 95 -5.69 -3.84 12.03
CA HIS A 95 -6.50 -5.05 11.90
C HIS A 95 -7.72 -5.08 12.85
N SER A 96 -7.73 -4.26 13.87
CA SER A 96 -8.81 -4.16 14.84
C SER A 96 -9.03 -2.73 15.32
N ILE A 97 -10.19 -2.47 15.93
CA ILE A 97 -10.54 -1.13 16.41
C ILE A 97 -9.61 -0.66 17.55
N GLU A 98 -9.10 -1.58 18.35
CA GLU A 98 -8.20 -1.29 19.46
C GLU A 98 -6.83 -0.79 18.99
N GLN A 99 -6.44 -1.10 17.74
CA GLN A 99 -5.19 -0.65 17.15
C GLN A 99 -5.29 0.78 16.59
N VAL A 100 -6.50 1.30 16.38
CA VAL A 100 -6.71 2.58 15.67
C VAL A 100 -6.06 3.76 16.39
N GLU A 101 -6.36 3.97 17.66
CA GLU A 101 -5.83 5.12 18.41
C GLU A 101 -4.31 5.06 18.54
N PRO A 102 -3.68 3.98 19.06
CA PRO A 102 -2.23 3.93 19.19
C PRO A 102 -1.52 4.03 17.82
N ALA A 103 -2.08 3.46 16.76
CA ALA A 103 -1.51 3.60 15.42
C ALA A 103 -1.60 5.04 14.90
N ALA A 104 -2.69 5.74 15.16
CA ALA A 104 -2.88 7.13 14.73
C ALA A 104 -1.91 8.12 15.39
N GLU A 105 -1.35 7.80 16.56
CA GLU A 105 -0.32 8.65 17.20
C GLU A 105 0.98 8.67 16.38
N VAL A 106 1.30 7.60 15.66
CA VAL A 106 2.56 7.43 14.93
C VAL A 106 2.37 7.55 13.42
N LEU A 107 1.39 6.82 12.87
CA LEU A 107 1.18 6.71 11.43
C LEU A 107 0.58 7.97 10.82
N ASP A 108 0.99 8.28 9.61
CA ASP A 108 0.38 9.33 8.78
C ASP A 108 -0.74 8.78 7.90
N ILE A 109 -0.65 7.50 7.55
CA ILE A 109 -1.70 6.76 6.85
C ILE A 109 -2.08 5.53 7.68
N LEU A 110 -3.36 5.39 8.01
CA LEU A 110 -3.93 4.15 8.51
C LEU A 110 -4.40 3.30 7.32
N GLN A 111 -3.79 2.14 7.11
CA GLN A 111 -4.16 1.26 6.01
C GLN A 111 -5.11 0.16 6.48
N ILE A 112 -6.25 0.03 5.79
CA ILE A 112 -7.20 -1.06 6.00
C ILE A 112 -6.89 -2.18 5.00
N PRO A 113 -6.52 -3.39 5.46
CA PRO A 113 -6.26 -4.53 4.59
C PRO A 113 -7.48 -4.94 3.77
N ALA A 114 -7.24 -5.57 2.62
CA ALA A 114 -8.27 -5.94 1.66
C ALA A 114 -9.39 -6.80 2.26
N PHE A 115 -9.07 -7.77 3.12
CA PHE A 115 -10.09 -8.62 3.77
C PHE A 115 -10.98 -7.85 4.73
N LEU A 116 -10.52 -6.73 5.28
CA LEU A 116 -11.23 -5.91 6.27
C LEU A 116 -11.91 -4.68 5.66
N CYS A 117 -11.86 -4.49 4.34
CA CYS A 117 -12.37 -3.30 3.66
C CYS A 117 -13.87 -3.03 3.87
N ARG A 118 -14.64 -4.01 4.34
CA ARG A 118 -16.07 -3.88 4.64
C ARG A 118 -16.39 -3.74 6.13
N GLN A 119 -15.41 -3.88 7.03
CA GLN A 119 -15.62 -3.82 8.48
C GLN A 119 -15.97 -2.38 8.90
N THR A 120 -17.25 -2.12 9.18
CA THR A 120 -17.78 -0.77 9.39
C THR A 120 -17.07 -0.05 10.53
N ASP A 121 -16.96 -0.70 11.69
CA ASP A 121 -16.39 -0.09 12.89
C ASP A 121 -14.90 0.26 12.68
N LEU A 122 -14.12 -0.62 12.05
CA LEU A 122 -12.71 -0.39 11.76
C LEU A 122 -12.53 0.75 10.75
N VAL A 123 -13.27 0.73 9.65
CA VAL A 123 -13.18 1.74 8.57
C VAL A 123 -13.60 3.12 9.09
N TYR A 124 -14.73 3.20 9.81
CA TYR A 124 -15.22 4.42 10.40
C TYR A 124 -14.31 4.93 11.53
N GLY A 125 -13.86 4.02 12.42
CA GLY A 125 -12.95 4.36 13.53
C GLY A 125 -11.63 4.92 13.03
N ALA A 126 -11.03 4.30 12.00
CA ALA A 126 -9.81 4.82 11.35
C ALA A 126 -10.02 6.23 10.80
N ALA A 127 -11.12 6.46 10.09
CA ALA A 127 -11.42 7.77 9.52
C ALA A 127 -11.67 8.84 10.59
N LYS A 128 -12.28 8.47 11.72
CA LYS A 128 -12.56 9.39 12.83
C LYS A 128 -11.31 9.99 13.49
N THR A 129 -10.14 9.38 13.31
CA THR A 129 -8.86 9.93 13.80
C THR A 129 -8.43 11.20 13.05
N GLY A 130 -9.02 11.52 11.90
CA GLY A 130 -8.61 12.62 11.03
C GLY A 130 -7.34 12.35 10.21
N LYS A 131 -6.67 11.23 10.44
CA LYS A 131 -5.50 10.80 9.64
C LYS A 131 -5.91 10.43 8.21
N CYS A 132 -4.95 10.37 7.31
CA CYS A 132 -5.20 9.80 6.00
C CYS A 132 -5.55 8.30 6.14
N VAL A 133 -6.61 7.87 5.47
CA VAL A 133 -7.03 6.46 5.47
C VAL A 133 -6.95 5.89 4.06
N ASN A 134 -6.20 4.81 3.90
CA ASN A 134 -6.12 4.04 2.67
C ASN A 134 -6.85 2.71 2.81
N VAL A 135 -7.89 2.46 2.02
CA VAL A 135 -8.61 1.18 2.02
C VAL A 135 -8.20 0.37 0.80
N LYS A 136 -7.59 -0.79 1.03
CA LYS A 136 -7.31 -1.76 -0.02
C LYS A 136 -8.60 -2.46 -0.44
N LYS A 137 -8.88 -2.45 -1.75
CA LYS A 137 -10.04 -3.14 -2.31
C LYS A 137 -9.95 -4.65 -2.05
N GLY A 138 -10.99 -5.23 -1.46
CA GLY A 138 -11.09 -6.68 -1.30
C GLY A 138 -11.08 -7.40 -2.65
N GLN A 139 -10.43 -8.57 -2.70
CA GLN A 139 -10.37 -9.40 -3.90
C GLN A 139 -11.74 -9.89 -4.39
N PHE A 140 -12.76 -9.75 -3.56
CA PHE A 140 -14.17 -10.11 -3.80
C PHE A 140 -15.05 -8.90 -4.10
N MET A 141 -14.48 -7.66 -4.11
CA MET A 141 -15.23 -6.42 -4.29
C MET A 141 -15.20 -5.96 -5.73
N ALA A 142 -16.36 -5.58 -6.26
CA ALA A 142 -16.41 -4.81 -7.50
C ALA A 142 -15.83 -3.39 -7.27
N PRO A 143 -15.16 -2.78 -8.26
CA PRO A 143 -14.62 -1.42 -8.12
C PRO A 143 -15.68 -0.38 -7.69
N LYS A 144 -16.90 -0.47 -8.19
CA LYS A 144 -18.00 0.42 -7.80
C LYS A 144 -18.40 0.31 -6.33
N ASP A 145 -18.29 -0.88 -5.75
CA ASP A 145 -18.67 -1.11 -4.36
C ASP A 145 -17.72 -0.46 -3.35
N MET A 146 -16.54 -0.02 -3.81
CA MET A 146 -15.60 0.73 -2.98
C MET A 146 -16.13 2.13 -2.60
N GLU A 147 -17.11 2.65 -3.32
CA GLU A 147 -17.83 3.86 -2.92
C GLU A 147 -18.50 3.70 -1.54
N ASN A 148 -18.98 2.50 -1.21
CA ASN A 148 -19.54 2.23 0.11
C ASN A 148 -18.49 2.33 1.24
N ALA A 149 -17.24 1.95 0.99
CA ALA A 149 -16.17 2.14 1.96
C ALA A 149 -15.85 3.64 2.13
N LEU A 150 -15.77 4.40 1.04
CA LEU A 150 -15.61 5.86 1.09
C LEU A 150 -16.74 6.54 1.87
N ASN A 151 -17.99 6.15 1.60
CA ASN A 151 -19.14 6.75 2.28
C ASN A 151 -19.10 6.51 3.80
N LYS A 152 -18.71 5.31 4.25
CA LYS A 152 -18.50 5.04 5.69
C LYS A 152 -17.45 5.96 6.31
N MET A 153 -16.34 6.22 5.61
CA MET A 153 -15.30 7.13 6.09
C MET A 153 -15.75 8.58 6.11
N LYS A 154 -16.48 9.03 5.09
CA LYS A 154 -17.02 10.39 4.98
C LYS A 154 -18.01 10.71 6.09
N GLU A 155 -18.76 9.73 6.61
CA GLU A 155 -19.63 9.92 7.77
C GLU A 155 -18.88 10.40 9.03
N SER A 156 -17.56 10.21 9.11
CA SER A 156 -16.72 10.78 10.18
C SER A 156 -16.36 12.26 9.96
N GLY A 157 -16.65 12.82 8.79
CA GLY A 157 -16.22 14.15 8.37
C GLY A 157 -14.78 14.17 7.79
N ASN A 158 -14.11 13.03 7.68
CA ASN A 158 -12.76 12.96 7.14
C ASN A 158 -12.79 12.94 5.61
N GLU A 159 -11.98 13.79 4.98
CA GLU A 159 -11.81 13.89 3.53
C GLU A 159 -10.40 13.45 3.06
N ASN A 160 -9.50 13.05 3.98
CA ASN A 160 -8.18 12.52 3.66
C ASN A 160 -8.28 11.02 3.39
N LEU A 161 -8.83 10.65 2.23
CA LEU A 161 -9.18 9.27 1.90
C LEU A 161 -8.53 8.83 0.60
N MET A 162 -8.12 7.56 0.54
CA MET A 162 -7.55 6.93 -0.64
C MET A 162 -8.07 5.49 -0.81
N LEU A 163 -8.05 5.00 -2.03
CA LEU A 163 -8.37 3.62 -2.36
C LEU A 163 -7.19 2.93 -3.03
N THR A 164 -6.99 1.64 -2.75
CA THR A 164 -5.95 0.85 -3.39
C THR A 164 -6.55 -0.35 -4.12
N GLU A 165 -6.29 -0.45 -5.43
CA GLU A 165 -6.53 -1.65 -6.23
C GLU A 165 -5.41 -2.67 -6.00
N ARG A 166 -5.75 -3.95 -5.85
CA ARG A 166 -4.79 -5.04 -5.62
C ARG A 166 -5.18 -6.37 -6.28
N GLY A 167 -6.08 -6.32 -7.23
CA GLY A 167 -6.58 -7.48 -7.95
C GLY A 167 -7.90 -8.03 -7.40
N PHE A 168 -8.50 -8.87 -8.20
CA PHE A 168 -9.76 -9.56 -7.95
C PHE A 168 -9.54 -11.07 -8.12
N SER A 169 -10.18 -11.88 -7.28
CA SER A 169 -10.11 -13.34 -7.37
C SER A 169 -10.72 -13.83 -8.69
N PHE A 170 -9.96 -14.59 -9.46
CA PHE A 170 -10.38 -15.14 -10.74
C PHE A 170 -10.05 -16.63 -10.79
N GLY A 171 -11.04 -17.45 -10.47
CA GLY A 171 -10.84 -18.86 -10.23
C GLY A 171 -10.18 -19.12 -8.86
N TYR A 172 -9.57 -20.30 -8.72
CA TYR A 172 -8.87 -20.69 -7.49
C TYR A 172 -7.42 -20.21 -7.51
N ASN A 173 -6.95 -19.69 -6.38
CA ASN A 173 -5.54 -19.33 -6.15
C ASN A 173 -4.96 -18.37 -7.20
N ASN A 174 -5.78 -17.53 -7.83
CA ASN A 174 -5.35 -16.60 -8.86
C ASN A 174 -6.03 -15.25 -8.71
N LEU A 175 -5.31 -14.21 -9.10
CA LEU A 175 -5.80 -12.83 -9.14
C LEU A 175 -5.62 -12.25 -10.53
N VAL A 176 -6.55 -11.36 -10.91
CA VAL A 176 -6.44 -10.52 -12.11
C VAL A 176 -6.71 -9.07 -11.76
N VAL A 177 -6.11 -8.15 -12.50
CA VAL A 177 -6.38 -6.72 -12.39
C VAL A 177 -7.18 -6.29 -13.61
N ASP A 178 -8.36 -5.77 -13.36
CA ASP A 178 -9.14 -5.08 -14.39
C ASP A 178 -8.71 -3.61 -14.46
N MET A 179 -8.02 -3.23 -15.53
CA MET A 179 -7.54 -1.86 -15.70
C MET A 179 -8.66 -0.81 -15.71
N ARG A 180 -9.91 -1.21 -15.98
CA ARG A 180 -11.09 -0.34 -15.87
C ARG A 180 -11.43 0.02 -14.42
N SER A 181 -10.92 -0.75 -13.45
CA SER A 181 -11.16 -0.45 -12.02
C SER A 181 -10.59 0.90 -11.61
N PHE A 182 -9.48 1.33 -12.23
CA PHE A 182 -8.86 2.61 -11.92
C PHE A 182 -9.74 3.81 -12.27
N PRO A 183 -10.19 4.01 -13.52
CA PRO A 183 -11.08 5.12 -13.83
C PRO A 183 -12.43 5.02 -13.10
N ILE A 184 -12.95 3.81 -12.81
CA ILE A 184 -14.16 3.64 -12.02
C ILE A 184 -13.96 4.18 -10.60
N MET A 185 -12.91 3.77 -9.89
CA MET A 185 -12.66 4.24 -8.52
C MET A 185 -12.26 5.72 -8.49
N ARG A 186 -11.52 6.22 -9.49
CA ARG A 186 -11.18 7.64 -9.60
C ARG A 186 -12.40 8.54 -9.83
N SER A 187 -13.50 8.00 -10.39
CA SER A 187 -14.75 8.77 -10.55
C SER A 187 -15.41 9.15 -9.21
N PHE A 188 -14.97 8.57 -8.09
CA PHE A 188 -15.39 8.97 -6.74
C PHE A 188 -14.66 10.22 -6.22
N ASP A 189 -13.74 10.77 -7.03
CA ASP A 189 -13.00 12.00 -6.77
C ASP A 189 -11.91 11.90 -5.69
N TYR A 190 -11.45 10.69 -5.36
CA TYR A 190 -10.34 10.43 -4.43
C TYR A 190 -9.16 9.76 -5.13
N PRO A 191 -7.91 9.96 -4.62
CA PRO A 191 -6.74 9.32 -5.19
C PRO A 191 -6.85 7.79 -5.17
N VAL A 192 -6.41 7.16 -6.26
CA VAL A 192 -6.38 5.71 -6.43
C VAL A 192 -4.94 5.25 -6.58
N ILE A 193 -4.57 4.30 -5.73
CA ILE A 193 -3.26 3.67 -5.66
C ILE A 193 -3.35 2.29 -6.32
N PHE A 194 -2.29 1.87 -6.98
CA PHE A 194 -2.13 0.49 -7.44
C PHE A 194 -1.09 -0.26 -6.62
N ASP A 195 -1.51 -1.32 -5.96
CA ASP A 195 -0.64 -2.30 -5.31
C ASP A 195 -0.21 -3.36 -6.33
N ALA A 196 0.95 -3.13 -6.94
CA ALA A 196 1.46 -3.98 -8.00
C ALA A 196 2.04 -5.30 -7.47
N THR A 197 2.53 -5.32 -6.22
CA THR A 197 3.14 -6.51 -5.64
C THR A 197 2.11 -7.55 -5.17
N HIS A 198 1.03 -7.10 -4.55
CA HIS A 198 -0.03 -8.04 -4.15
C HIS A 198 -0.98 -8.43 -5.29
N SER A 199 -0.98 -7.72 -6.39
CA SER A 199 -1.81 -8.06 -7.56
C SER A 199 -1.34 -9.29 -8.32
N VAL A 200 -0.08 -9.69 -8.16
CA VAL A 200 0.53 -10.88 -8.77
C VAL A 200 0.62 -12.08 -7.81
N GLN A 201 0.02 -11.94 -6.64
CA GLN A 201 -0.03 -13.00 -5.64
C GLN A 201 -0.86 -14.19 -6.14
N LEU A 202 -0.40 -15.39 -5.82
CA LEU A 202 -1.15 -16.65 -5.96
C LEU A 202 -1.54 -17.11 -4.54
N PRO A 203 -2.70 -16.68 -4.02
CA PRO A 203 -3.09 -16.96 -2.64
C PRO A 203 -3.15 -18.47 -2.36
N GLY A 204 -2.41 -18.94 -1.33
CA GLY A 204 -2.37 -20.38 -1.00
C GLY A 204 -1.68 -21.28 -2.05
N GLY A 205 -0.95 -20.70 -3.01
CA GLY A 205 -0.33 -21.45 -4.11
C GLY A 205 0.72 -22.49 -3.68
N ALA A 206 1.30 -22.33 -2.48
CA ALA A 206 2.20 -23.31 -1.86
C ALA A 206 1.57 -24.04 -0.65
N GLY A 207 0.25 -24.09 -0.56
CA GLY A 207 -0.50 -24.71 0.54
C GLY A 207 -0.51 -23.88 1.81
N THR A 208 0.60 -23.80 2.52
CA THR A 208 0.74 -23.05 3.78
C THR A 208 1.24 -21.61 3.60
N SER A 209 1.58 -21.21 2.38
CA SER A 209 2.02 -19.85 2.02
C SER A 209 1.49 -19.43 0.66
N SER A 210 1.44 -18.14 0.44
CA SER A 210 1.20 -17.57 -0.89
C SER A 210 2.49 -17.64 -1.71
N THR A 211 2.33 -17.85 -3.02
CA THR A 211 3.37 -17.63 -4.03
C THR A 211 3.00 -16.46 -4.90
N GLY A 212 3.76 -16.15 -5.92
CA GLY A 212 3.44 -15.06 -6.84
C GLY A 212 4.36 -15.00 -8.04
N ASN A 213 3.96 -14.21 -9.00
CA ASN A 213 4.61 -14.06 -10.29
C ASN A 213 5.23 -12.66 -10.40
N ARG A 214 6.29 -12.42 -9.61
CA ARG A 214 7.03 -11.13 -9.53
C ARG A 214 7.34 -10.53 -10.91
N GLU A 215 7.62 -11.39 -11.89
CA GLU A 215 7.94 -10.97 -13.25
C GLU A 215 6.87 -10.12 -13.92
N PHE A 216 5.61 -10.20 -13.49
CA PHE A 216 4.52 -9.38 -14.00
C PHE A 216 4.34 -8.04 -13.28
N VAL A 217 5.01 -7.80 -12.16
CA VAL A 217 4.91 -6.52 -11.43
C VAL A 217 5.20 -5.31 -12.33
N PRO A 218 6.31 -5.29 -13.12
CA PRO A 218 6.59 -4.15 -13.99
C PRO A 218 5.56 -3.95 -15.10
N ASN A 219 5.01 -5.04 -15.64
CA ASN A 219 4.01 -4.99 -16.70
C ASN A 219 2.69 -4.38 -16.20
N LEU A 220 2.22 -4.88 -15.05
CA LEU A 220 0.98 -4.39 -14.46
C LEU A 220 1.13 -2.95 -13.94
N ALA A 221 2.28 -2.58 -13.38
CA ALA A 221 2.56 -1.22 -12.94
C ALA A 221 2.49 -0.23 -14.11
N ARG A 222 3.13 -0.54 -15.26
CA ARG A 222 3.06 0.31 -16.46
C ARG A 222 1.62 0.44 -16.97
N ALA A 223 0.85 -0.66 -17.03
CA ALA A 223 -0.53 -0.64 -17.46
C ALA A 223 -1.42 0.19 -16.54
N ALA A 224 -1.23 0.09 -15.22
CA ALA A 224 -1.97 0.87 -14.23
C ALA A 224 -1.66 2.37 -14.35
N VAL A 225 -0.38 2.76 -14.49
CA VAL A 225 0.00 4.16 -14.70
C VAL A 225 -0.59 4.69 -16.01
N ALA A 226 -0.56 3.89 -17.08
CA ALA A 226 -1.21 4.25 -18.35
C ALA A 226 -2.74 4.41 -18.22
N SER A 227 -3.36 3.77 -17.22
CA SER A 227 -4.78 3.94 -16.88
C SER A 227 -5.06 5.17 -16.01
N GLY A 228 -4.03 5.91 -15.62
CA GLY A 228 -4.14 7.20 -14.94
C GLY A 228 -4.30 7.12 -13.42
N ILE A 229 -3.61 6.21 -12.75
CA ILE A 229 -3.56 6.14 -11.28
C ILE A 229 -2.87 7.37 -10.65
N ASP A 230 -3.02 7.54 -9.35
CA ASP A 230 -2.42 8.65 -8.61
C ASP A 230 -1.18 8.22 -7.81
N GLY A 231 -1.14 6.98 -7.34
CA GLY A 231 -0.03 6.47 -6.56
C GLY A 231 0.27 5.00 -6.84
N LEU A 232 1.44 4.58 -6.40
CA LEU A 232 1.94 3.22 -6.48
C LEU A 232 2.20 2.67 -5.09
N PHE A 233 1.99 1.37 -4.94
CA PHE A 233 2.36 0.63 -3.75
C PHE A 233 3.25 -0.54 -4.18
N PHE A 234 4.47 -0.59 -3.62
CA PHE A 234 5.40 -1.71 -3.83
C PHE A 234 5.92 -2.24 -2.49
N GLU A 235 5.87 -3.55 -2.30
CA GLU A 235 6.73 -4.19 -1.33
C GLU A 235 8.08 -4.44 -1.99
N VAL A 236 9.15 -3.93 -1.37
CA VAL A 236 10.53 -4.00 -1.87
C VAL A 236 11.44 -4.60 -0.81
N HIS A 237 12.46 -5.33 -1.26
CA HIS A 237 13.43 -5.96 -0.37
C HIS A 237 14.81 -5.99 -1.03
N ASP A 238 15.86 -5.93 -0.23
CA ASP A 238 17.25 -6.07 -0.69
C ASP A 238 17.55 -7.48 -1.20
N ASN A 239 16.98 -8.49 -0.53
CA ASN A 239 17.04 -9.91 -0.94
C ASN A 239 15.70 -10.60 -0.69
N PRO A 240 14.71 -10.54 -1.62
CA PRO A 240 13.38 -11.11 -1.45
C PRO A 240 13.35 -12.61 -1.14
N GLU A 241 14.38 -13.36 -1.47
CA GLU A 241 14.48 -14.80 -1.17
C GLU A 241 14.68 -15.08 0.32
N GLU A 242 15.22 -14.11 1.08
CA GLU A 242 15.38 -14.19 2.53
C GLU A 242 14.23 -13.57 3.31
N ALA A 243 13.31 -12.90 2.61
CA ALA A 243 12.20 -12.19 3.25
C ALA A 243 11.30 -13.14 4.06
N LEU A 244 10.97 -12.75 5.27
CA LEU A 244 10.16 -13.54 6.20
C LEU A 244 8.66 -13.55 5.84
N SER A 245 8.24 -12.69 4.89
CA SER A 245 6.86 -12.63 4.38
C SER A 245 6.85 -12.19 2.92
N ASP A 246 5.99 -12.82 2.10
CA ASP A 246 5.64 -12.46 0.72
C ASP A 246 6.81 -12.29 -0.27
N GLY A 247 7.99 -12.86 0.05
CA GLY A 247 9.20 -12.80 -0.77
C GLY A 247 8.97 -13.04 -2.28
N PRO A 248 8.19 -14.07 -2.71
CA PRO A 248 7.94 -14.32 -4.13
C PRO A 248 7.27 -13.17 -4.90
N ASN A 249 6.62 -12.24 -4.21
CA ASN A 249 5.93 -11.11 -4.84
C ASN A 249 6.73 -9.80 -4.79
N MET A 250 7.68 -9.69 -3.85
CA MET A 250 8.41 -8.45 -3.64
C MET A 250 9.31 -8.10 -4.81
N LEU A 251 9.34 -6.81 -5.12
CA LEU A 251 10.30 -6.27 -6.08
C LEU A 251 11.69 -6.20 -5.43
N TYR A 252 12.73 -6.57 -6.19
CA TYR A 252 14.11 -6.27 -5.80
C TYR A 252 14.32 -4.76 -5.71
N LEU A 253 14.86 -4.31 -4.61
CA LEU A 253 15.12 -2.88 -4.38
C LEU A 253 16.04 -2.28 -5.46
N ASP A 254 16.95 -3.07 -6.03
CA ASP A 254 17.82 -2.68 -7.14
C ASP A 254 17.07 -2.36 -8.44
N GLN A 255 15.87 -2.91 -8.61
CA GLN A 255 15.05 -2.69 -9.80
C GLN A 255 14.13 -1.48 -9.67
N LEU A 256 13.96 -0.93 -8.45
CA LEU A 256 12.99 0.12 -8.17
C LEU A 256 13.26 1.40 -8.97
N GLU A 257 14.51 1.86 -9.04
CA GLU A 257 14.86 3.11 -9.75
C GLU A 257 14.51 3.05 -11.23
N ALA A 258 14.93 1.97 -11.90
CA ALA A 258 14.68 1.80 -13.33
C ALA A 258 13.17 1.72 -13.62
N LEU A 259 12.43 0.97 -12.81
CA LEU A 259 10.99 0.85 -12.97
C LEU A 259 10.29 2.21 -12.75
N LEU A 260 10.60 2.94 -11.68
CA LEU A 260 10.00 4.25 -11.42
C LEU A 260 10.30 5.27 -12.52
N THR A 261 11.49 5.23 -13.11
CA THR A 261 11.85 6.08 -14.25
C THR A 261 10.91 5.87 -15.45
N ASP A 262 10.63 4.61 -15.79
CA ASP A 262 9.67 4.27 -16.84
C ASP A 262 8.25 4.76 -16.49
N LEU A 263 7.83 4.54 -15.23
CA LEU A 263 6.48 4.87 -14.78
C LEU A 263 6.23 6.38 -14.79
N ILE A 264 7.22 7.19 -14.40
CA ILE A 264 7.15 8.66 -14.48
C ILE A 264 7.00 9.12 -15.95
N ALA A 265 7.74 8.50 -16.87
CA ALA A 265 7.64 8.84 -18.28
C ALA A 265 6.23 8.57 -18.84
N ILE A 266 5.61 7.45 -18.45
CA ILE A 266 4.23 7.11 -18.82
C ILE A 266 3.25 8.10 -18.17
N ASP A 267 3.41 8.40 -16.88
CA ASP A 267 2.53 9.32 -16.14
C ASP A 267 2.48 10.71 -16.77
N LYS A 268 3.65 11.24 -17.22
CA LYS A 268 3.75 12.51 -17.94
C LYS A 268 3.01 12.51 -19.28
N ILE A 269 2.82 11.36 -19.90
CA ILE A 269 2.04 11.25 -21.15
C ILE A 269 0.55 11.27 -20.84
N VAL A 270 0.13 10.61 -19.77
CA VAL A 270 -1.28 10.41 -19.41
C VAL A 270 -1.88 11.64 -18.70
N LYS A 271 -1.11 12.30 -17.84
CA LYS A 271 -1.52 13.49 -17.07
C LYS A 271 -1.08 14.79 -17.74
N LYS A 272 -1.46 14.97 -19.00
CA LYS A 272 -1.20 16.22 -19.74
C LYS A 272 -2.18 17.32 -19.37
#